data_69439db41588258871f8ca8bab3b3162
#
_entry.id   69439db41588258871f8ca8bab3b3162
#
_cell.length_a   1.000
_cell.length_b   1.000
_cell.length_c   1.000
_cell.angle_alpha   90.00
_cell.angle_beta   90.00
_cell.angle_gamma   90.00
#
_symmetry.space_group_name_H-M   'P 1'
#
loop_
_entity.id
_entity.type
_entity.pdbx_description
1 polymer ?
#
loop_
_entity_poly.entity_id
_entity_poly.type
_entity_poly.pdbx_seq_one_letter_code
_entity_poly.pdbx_strand_id
1 'polypeptide(L)'
;MGERKEELKSLLMKVKEESEKVVLKLNIQKTKIMTSGPIISWQIDGEPVETVTDYFLGSKVTADGDCNYEIKRHLLLRRKVMTNLDSIVKSIDNILPTKVCPGKATVFPVVMYGCESWTTKKAECRRIDAFELRCQRRRLKVPWTARRSNQSILKAISPD
;
A
#
# COMPACT_ATOMS: atom_id res chain seq x y z
N MET A 1 -5.73 5.26 17.47
CA MET A 1 -6.14 6.59 17.00
C MET A 1 -6.99 7.19 18.10
N GLY A 2 -6.70 8.41 18.54
CA GLY A 2 -7.50 9.12 19.54
C GLY A 2 -8.40 10.12 18.85
N GLU A 3 -9.67 10.18 19.22
CA GLU A 3 -10.61 11.18 18.71
C GLU A 3 -10.41 12.54 19.40
N ARG A 4 -9.82 12.52 20.58
CA ARG A 4 -9.55 13.72 21.39
C ARG A 4 -8.07 13.82 21.77
N LYS A 5 -7.61 15.04 21.99
CA LYS A 5 -6.22 15.35 22.37
C LYS A 5 -5.79 14.61 23.64
N GLU A 6 -6.68 14.54 24.63
CA GLU A 6 -6.45 13.89 25.93
C GLU A 6 -6.29 12.37 25.78
N GLU A 7 -7.10 11.73 24.93
CA GLU A 7 -7.00 10.29 24.65
C GLU A 7 -5.66 9.96 23.99
N LEU A 8 -5.28 10.77 22.99
CA LEU A 8 -4.01 10.55 22.28
C LEU A 8 -2.82 10.71 23.24
N LYS A 9 -2.88 11.70 24.14
CA LYS A 9 -1.86 11.89 25.17
C LYS A 9 -1.79 10.70 26.12
N SER A 10 -2.94 10.18 26.58
CA SER A 10 -3.00 9.01 27.43
C SER A 10 -2.43 7.75 26.75
N LEU A 11 -2.78 7.53 25.48
CA LEU A 11 -2.25 6.42 24.70
C LEU A 11 -0.74 6.52 24.52
N LEU A 12 -0.23 7.71 24.22
CA LEU A 12 1.20 7.94 24.04
C LEU A 12 1.98 7.69 25.33
N MET A 13 1.46 8.13 26.48
CA MET A 13 2.07 7.87 27.79
C MET A 13 2.11 6.37 28.09
N LYS A 14 1.04 5.62 27.81
CA LYS A 14 1.02 4.17 27.95
C LYS A 14 2.06 3.50 27.04
N VAL A 15 2.16 3.91 25.77
CA VAL A 15 3.17 3.38 24.85
C VAL A 15 4.58 3.65 25.37
N LYS A 16 4.83 4.85 25.91
CA LYS A 16 6.10 5.21 26.53
C LYS A 16 6.42 4.29 27.70
N GLU A 17 5.51 4.13 28.67
CA GLU A 17 5.68 3.28 29.84
C GLU A 17 5.95 1.81 29.45
N GLU A 18 5.16 1.26 28.52
CA GLU A 18 5.35 -0.11 28.05
C GLU A 18 6.66 -0.31 27.28
N SER A 19 7.07 0.70 26.50
CA SER A 19 8.35 0.62 25.78
C SER A 19 9.55 0.70 26.70
N GLU A 20 9.48 1.48 27.77
CA GLU A 20 10.53 1.59 28.78
C GLU A 20 10.76 0.26 29.52
N LYS A 21 9.72 -0.54 29.75
CA LYS A 21 9.82 -1.87 30.37
C LYS A 21 10.70 -2.84 29.55
N VAL A 22 10.74 -2.66 28.23
CA VAL A 22 11.57 -3.46 27.31
C VAL A 22 12.83 -2.71 26.84
N VAL A 23 13.25 -1.71 27.63
CA VAL A 23 14.47 -0.91 27.38
C VAL A 23 14.45 -0.11 26.07
N LEU A 24 13.26 0.13 25.50
CA LEU A 24 13.09 0.99 24.33
C LEU A 24 12.72 2.41 24.75
N LYS A 25 13.40 3.41 24.21
CA LYS A 25 13.11 4.82 24.47
C LYS A 25 12.38 5.46 23.28
N LEU A 26 11.33 6.19 23.56
CA LEU A 26 10.61 6.98 22.56
C LEU A 26 11.51 8.09 22.01
N ASN A 27 11.69 8.11 20.69
CA ASN A 27 12.45 9.18 20.03
C ASN A 27 11.50 10.34 19.68
N ILE A 28 11.50 11.41 20.46
CA ILE A 28 10.59 12.55 20.32
C ILE A 28 10.81 13.26 18.98
N GLN A 29 12.05 13.41 18.52
CA GLN A 29 12.36 14.07 17.24
C GLN A 29 11.80 13.30 16.02
N LYS A 30 11.70 11.97 16.12
CA LYS A 30 11.12 11.12 15.07
C LYS A 30 9.62 10.93 15.23
N THR A 31 9.06 11.28 16.40
CA THR A 31 7.63 11.19 16.66
C THR A 31 6.92 12.36 16.00
N LYS A 32 5.93 12.08 15.20
CA LYS A 32 5.12 13.08 14.49
C LYS A 32 3.65 12.90 14.87
N ILE A 33 2.95 14.01 14.98
CA ILE A 33 1.50 14.00 15.22
C ILE A 33 0.80 14.47 13.95
N MET A 34 -0.12 13.65 13.49
CA MET A 34 -0.94 13.98 12.33
C MET A 34 -2.38 14.26 12.77
N THR A 35 -2.94 15.36 12.29
CA THR A 35 -4.29 15.78 12.66
C THR A 35 -5.07 16.27 11.47
N SER A 36 -6.38 16.08 11.51
CA SER A 36 -7.32 16.62 10.53
C SER A 36 -7.79 18.05 10.81
N GLY A 37 -7.32 18.65 11.92
CA GLY A 37 -7.69 19.99 12.33
C GLY A 37 -6.50 20.82 12.83
N PRO A 38 -6.68 22.12 13.06
CA PRO A 38 -5.60 22.98 13.53
C PRO A 38 -5.18 22.57 14.95
N ILE A 39 -3.96 22.07 15.10
CA ILE A 39 -3.32 21.90 16.41
C ILE A 39 -2.27 22.98 16.57
N ILE A 40 -2.41 23.74 17.63
CA ILE A 40 -1.60 24.93 17.89
C ILE A 40 -0.21 24.53 18.40
N SER A 41 -0.09 23.56 19.27
CA SER A 41 1.19 23.00 19.73
C SER A 41 0.97 21.70 20.50
N TRP A 42 1.94 20.80 20.44
CA TRP A 42 1.97 19.58 21.23
C TRP A 42 3.35 19.40 21.85
N GLN A 43 3.38 19.00 23.11
CA GLN A 43 4.63 18.75 23.83
C GLN A 43 4.59 17.38 24.50
N ILE A 44 5.71 16.68 24.46
CA ILE A 44 5.98 15.43 25.19
C ILE A 44 7.19 15.70 26.07
N ASP A 45 7.05 15.52 27.39
CA ASP A 45 8.13 15.77 28.35
C ASP A 45 8.75 17.18 28.27
N GLY A 46 7.94 18.18 27.86
CA GLY A 46 8.41 19.56 27.68
C GLY A 46 9.05 19.84 26.32
N GLU A 47 9.30 18.82 25.49
CA GLU A 47 9.82 19.00 24.14
C GLU A 47 8.67 19.15 23.11
N PRO A 48 8.77 20.10 22.18
CA PRO A 48 7.75 20.28 21.14
C PRO A 48 7.78 19.12 20.14
N VAL A 49 6.60 18.60 19.82
CA VAL A 49 6.43 17.56 18.78
C VAL A 49 5.91 18.21 17.51
N GLU A 50 6.52 17.86 16.40
CA GLU A 50 6.13 18.37 15.08
C GLU A 50 4.76 17.83 14.67
N THR A 51 3.88 18.73 14.27
CA THR A 51 2.60 18.38 13.65
C THR A 51 2.71 18.39 12.14
N VAL A 52 2.21 17.34 11.51
CA VAL A 52 2.28 17.15 10.06
C VAL A 52 0.90 16.88 9.49
N THR A 53 0.68 17.30 8.25
CA THR A 53 -0.55 17.00 7.50
C THR A 53 -0.48 15.68 6.76
N ASP A 54 0.72 15.22 6.47
CA ASP A 54 0.96 13.94 5.86
C ASP A 54 2.25 13.29 6.40
N TYR A 55 2.34 12.00 6.35
CA TYR A 55 3.50 11.23 6.77
C TYR A 55 3.76 10.07 5.82
N PHE A 56 5.03 9.75 5.63
CA PHE A 56 5.44 8.65 4.75
C PHE A 56 5.93 7.46 5.57
N LEU A 57 5.14 6.40 5.60
CA LEU A 57 5.45 5.13 6.26
C LEU A 57 5.35 3.99 5.24
N GLY A 58 6.32 3.92 4.31
CA GLY A 58 6.23 3.03 3.15
C GLY A 58 5.17 3.45 2.13
N SER A 59 4.08 4.02 2.59
CA SER A 59 3.00 4.65 1.85
C SER A 59 2.73 6.04 2.41
N LYS A 60 2.23 6.96 1.59
CA LYS A 60 1.85 8.29 2.03
C LYS A 60 0.50 8.21 2.77
N VAL A 61 0.52 8.53 4.04
CA VAL A 61 -0.68 8.66 4.89
C VAL A 61 -1.01 10.13 5.02
N THR A 62 -2.24 10.52 4.74
CA THR A 62 -2.75 11.88 4.83
C THR A 62 -3.77 12.01 5.93
N ALA A 63 -3.88 13.19 6.54
CA ALA A 63 -4.80 13.43 7.65
C ALA A 63 -6.29 13.30 7.26
N ASP A 64 -6.62 13.51 5.97
CA ASP A 64 -7.96 13.33 5.41
C ASP A 64 -8.27 11.88 5.05
N GLY A 65 -7.28 10.98 5.14
CA GLY A 65 -7.42 9.56 4.79
C GLY A 65 -7.60 9.29 3.30
N ASP A 66 -7.35 10.26 2.41
CA ASP A 66 -7.46 10.05 0.96
C ASP A 66 -6.23 9.32 0.41
N CYS A 67 -6.42 8.06 0.06
CA CYS A 67 -5.37 7.20 -0.52
C CYS A 67 -5.35 7.19 -2.07
N ASN A 68 -6.18 7.98 -2.74
CA ASN A 68 -6.33 7.97 -4.21
C ASN A 68 -5.00 8.27 -4.95
N TYR A 69 -4.24 9.25 -4.45
CA TYR A 69 -2.93 9.57 -5.00
C TYR A 69 -1.95 8.40 -4.86
N GLU A 70 -1.91 7.80 -3.69
CA GLU A 70 -1.00 6.70 -3.37
C GLU A 70 -1.33 5.44 -4.19
N ILE A 71 -2.60 5.11 -4.32
CA ILE A 71 -3.05 4.02 -5.20
C ILE A 71 -2.62 4.25 -6.65
N LYS A 72 -2.79 5.46 -7.16
CA LYS A 72 -2.33 5.81 -8.52
C LYS A 72 -0.81 5.65 -8.66
N ARG A 73 -0.04 6.13 -7.68
CA ARG A 73 1.42 6.00 -7.65
C ARG A 73 1.84 4.53 -7.68
N HIS A 74 1.24 3.70 -6.83
CA HIS A 74 1.53 2.27 -6.80
C HIS A 74 1.15 1.57 -8.12
N LEU A 75 0.02 1.91 -8.73
CA LEU A 75 -0.37 1.37 -10.04
C LEU A 75 0.62 1.76 -11.16
N LEU A 76 1.20 2.96 -11.10
CA LEU A 76 2.24 3.37 -12.05
C LEU A 76 3.55 2.59 -11.85
N LEU A 77 3.98 2.41 -10.60
CA LEU A 77 5.15 1.57 -10.28
C LEU A 77 4.95 0.14 -10.78
N ARG A 78 3.75 -0.43 -10.60
CA ARG A 78 3.38 -1.74 -11.17
C ARG A 78 3.57 -1.80 -12.67
N ARG A 79 3.07 -0.81 -13.40
CA ARG A 79 3.22 -0.77 -14.85
C ARG A 79 4.69 -0.84 -15.26
N LYS A 80 5.54 -0.08 -14.55
CA LYS A 80 6.99 -0.07 -14.80
C LYS A 80 7.61 -1.44 -14.53
N VAL A 81 7.29 -2.06 -13.39
CA VAL A 81 7.77 -3.41 -13.05
C VAL A 81 7.28 -4.45 -14.08
N MET A 82 6.00 -4.40 -14.48
CA MET A 82 5.46 -5.30 -15.50
C MET A 82 6.14 -5.11 -16.86
N THR A 83 6.49 -3.88 -17.22
CA THR A 83 7.20 -3.62 -18.47
C THR A 83 8.61 -4.21 -18.44
N ASN A 84 9.31 -4.11 -17.32
CA ASN A 84 10.63 -4.70 -17.14
C ASN A 84 10.58 -6.25 -17.15
N LEU A 85 9.52 -6.84 -16.59
CA LEU A 85 9.32 -8.28 -16.60
C LEU A 85 8.89 -8.84 -17.97
N ASP A 86 8.40 -8.00 -18.87
CA ASP A 86 7.95 -8.44 -20.19
C ASP A 86 9.05 -9.13 -21.02
N SER A 87 10.27 -8.66 -20.93
CA SER A 87 11.42 -9.27 -21.60
C SER A 87 11.63 -10.69 -21.09
N ILE A 88 11.53 -10.87 -19.79
CA ILE A 88 11.68 -12.17 -19.12
C ILE A 88 10.50 -13.10 -19.48
N VAL A 89 9.27 -12.58 -19.38
CA VAL A 89 8.06 -13.37 -19.71
C VAL A 89 8.00 -13.75 -21.19
N LYS A 90 8.56 -12.93 -22.08
CA LYS A 90 8.65 -13.24 -23.52
C LYS A 90 9.71 -14.27 -23.83
N SER A 91 10.85 -14.26 -23.13
CA SER A 91 11.95 -15.22 -23.33
C SER A 91 11.66 -16.61 -22.76
N ILE A 92 10.76 -16.72 -21.79
CA ILE A 92 10.34 -18.01 -21.23
C ILE A 92 9.23 -18.60 -22.12
N ASP A 93 9.60 -19.48 -23.03
CA ASP A 93 8.64 -20.17 -23.90
C ASP A 93 7.81 -21.25 -23.19
N ASN A 94 8.00 -21.45 -21.90
CA ASN A 94 7.55 -22.59 -21.15
C ASN A 94 6.36 -22.34 -20.22
N ILE A 95 5.68 -23.40 -19.96
CA ILE A 95 4.65 -23.82 -18.98
C ILE A 95 4.02 -22.67 -18.15
N LEU A 96 2.72 -22.58 -18.22
CA LEU A 96 1.86 -21.61 -17.54
C LEU A 96 2.21 -21.35 -16.04
N PRO A 97 2.52 -22.37 -15.23
CA PRO A 97 2.95 -22.16 -13.84
C PRO A 97 4.20 -21.31 -13.70
N THR A 98 5.19 -21.46 -14.57
CA THR A 98 6.44 -20.69 -14.56
C THR A 98 6.20 -19.22 -14.88
N LYS A 99 5.16 -18.89 -15.67
CA LYS A 99 4.80 -17.50 -16.00
C LYS A 99 3.95 -16.81 -14.91
N VAL A 100 3.18 -17.60 -14.16
CA VAL A 100 2.33 -17.07 -13.07
C VAL A 100 3.15 -16.78 -11.81
N CYS A 101 4.10 -17.66 -11.50
CA CYS A 101 4.90 -17.58 -10.27
C CYS A 101 5.69 -16.25 -10.12
N PRO A 102 6.47 -15.77 -11.11
CA PRO A 102 7.19 -14.51 -11.00
C PRO A 102 6.26 -13.31 -10.77
N GLY A 103 5.08 -13.32 -11.41
CA GLY A 103 4.12 -12.24 -11.25
C GLY A 103 3.50 -12.15 -9.85
N LYS A 104 3.19 -13.29 -9.23
CA LYS A 104 2.71 -13.34 -7.84
C LYS A 104 3.82 -12.98 -6.86
N ALA A 105 5.03 -13.49 -7.07
CA ALA A 105 6.16 -13.30 -6.16
C ALA A 105 6.77 -11.90 -6.22
N THR A 106 6.73 -11.20 -7.36
CA THR A 106 7.42 -9.91 -7.53
C THR A 106 6.50 -8.73 -7.65
N VAL A 107 5.42 -8.86 -8.44
CA VAL A 107 4.53 -7.71 -8.72
C VAL A 107 3.56 -7.47 -7.58
N PHE A 108 3.01 -8.55 -6.99
CA PHE A 108 2.01 -8.44 -5.93
C PHE A 108 2.56 -7.80 -4.64
N PRO A 109 3.74 -8.18 -4.11
CA PRO A 109 4.31 -7.54 -2.92
C PRO A 109 4.61 -6.05 -3.11
N VAL A 110 5.14 -5.65 -4.27
CA VAL A 110 5.42 -4.22 -4.56
C VAL A 110 4.16 -3.37 -4.48
N VAL A 111 3.02 -3.96 -4.74
CA VAL A 111 1.75 -3.27 -4.79
C VAL A 111 1.06 -3.19 -3.47
N MET A 112 1.12 -4.29 -2.73
CA MET A 112 0.47 -4.40 -1.45
C MET A 112 1.33 -3.83 -0.31
N TYR A 113 2.57 -3.40 -0.62
CA TYR A 113 3.43 -2.78 0.36
C TYR A 113 2.85 -1.46 0.86
N GLY A 114 2.62 -1.37 2.17
CA GLY A 114 2.06 -0.18 2.81
C GLY A 114 0.57 0.06 2.54
N CYS A 115 -0.17 -0.96 2.03
CA CYS A 115 -1.61 -0.82 1.78
C CYS A 115 -2.48 -0.94 3.04
N GLU A 116 -1.89 -1.31 4.17
CA GLU A 116 -2.59 -1.51 5.44
C GLU A 116 -3.27 -0.24 5.93
N SER A 117 -2.70 0.92 5.58
CA SER A 117 -3.25 2.23 5.93
C SER A 117 -4.29 2.77 4.94
N TRP A 118 -4.57 2.03 3.85
CA TRP A 118 -5.45 2.53 2.81
C TRP A 118 -6.92 2.35 3.15
N THR A 119 -7.64 3.45 3.21
CA THR A 119 -9.11 3.47 3.23
C THR A 119 -9.63 3.41 1.80
N THR A 120 -9.75 2.21 1.23
CA THR A 120 -10.11 2.05 -0.18
C THR A 120 -11.61 2.25 -0.42
N LYS A 121 -11.95 3.16 -1.33
CA LYS A 121 -13.31 3.34 -1.84
C LYS A 121 -13.60 2.32 -2.95
N LYS A 122 -14.86 1.97 -3.19
CA LYS A 122 -15.27 1.01 -4.25
C LYS A 122 -14.69 1.33 -5.64
N ALA A 123 -14.52 2.61 -5.96
CA ALA A 123 -13.94 3.03 -7.24
C ALA A 123 -12.45 2.66 -7.35
N GLU A 124 -11.74 2.71 -6.25
CA GLU A 124 -10.31 2.38 -6.15
C GLU A 124 -10.09 0.87 -6.20
N CYS A 125 -10.93 0.09 -5.52
CA CYS A 125 -10.94 -1.37 -5.64
C CYS A 125 -11.12 -1.79 -7.11
N ARG A 126 -12.09 -1.21 -7.81
CA ARG A 126 -12.31 -1.49 -9.25
C ARG A 126 -11.10 -1.15 -10.12
N ARG A 127 -10.34 -0.09 -9.79
CA ARG A 127 -9.09 0.24 -10.50
C ARG A 127 -8.00 -0.77 -10.28
N ILE A 128 -7.88 -1.27 -9.04
CA ILE A 128 -6.91 -2.31 -8.66
C ILE A 128 -7.26 -3.60 -9.39
N ASP A 129 -8.52 -4.03 -9.36
CA ASP A 129 -9.01 -5.23 -10.04
C ASP A 129 -8.81 -5.16 -11.56
N ALA A 130 -9.16 -4.03 -12.17
CA ALA A 130 -8.97 -3.82 -13.60
C ALA A 130 -7.48 -3.85 -14.00
N PHE A 131 -6.62 -3.35 -13.14
CA PHE A 131 -5.19 -3.41 -13.37
C PHE A 131 -4.68 -4.85 -13.25
N GLU A 132 -5.12 -5.59 -12.23
CA GLU A 132 -4.76 -6.99 -12.05
C GLU A 132 -5.15 -7.82 -13.27
N LEU A 133 -6.39 -7.73 -13.73
CA LEU A 133 -6.86 -8.41 -14.94
C LEU A 133 -6.00 -8.06 -16.17
N ARG A 134 -5.58 -6.82 -16.31
CA ARG A 134 -4.68 -6.40 -17.40
C ARG A 134 -3.32 -7.10 -17.30
N CYS A 135 -2.76 -7.20 -16.10
CA CYS A 135 -1.51 -7.91 -15.85
C CYS A 135 -1.66 -9.40 -16.17
N GLN A 136 -2.78 -10.02 -15.80
CA GLN A 136 -3.08 -11.41 -16.07
C GLN A 136 -3.18 -11.69 -17.59
N ARG A 137 -3.94 -10.86 -18.33
CA ARG A 137 -4.04 -10.96 -19.78
C ARG A 137 -2.68 -10.87 -20.47
N ARG A 138 -1.84 -9.94 -20.02
CA ARG A 138 -0.50 -9.73 -20.56
C ARG A 138 0.39 -10.96 -20.35
N ARG A 139 0.34 -11.57 -19.16
CA ARG A 139 1.08 -12.81 -18.85
C ARG A 139 0.61 -14.00 -19.66
N LEU A 140 -0.68 -14.14 -19.88
CA LEU A 140 -1.26 -15.18 -20.69
C LEU A 140 -1.10 -14.94 -22.22
N LYS A 141 -0.45 -13.83 -22.61
CA LYS A 141 -0.35 -13.39 -24.00
C LYS A 141 -1.72 -13.31 -24.71
N VAL A 142 -2.80 -13.02 -23.96
CA VAL A 142 -4.16 -12.88 -24.50
C VAL A 142 -4.39 -11.43 -24.89
N PRO A 143 -4.44 -11.10 -26.19
CA PRO A 143 -4.71 -9.75 -26.65
C PRO A 143 -6.14 -9.34 -26.29
N TRP A 144 -6.35 -8.06 -26.12
CA TRP A 144 -7.68 -7.52 -25.81
C TRP A 144 -8.71 -7.85 -26.89
N THR A 145 -8.25 -7.93 -28.14
CA THR A 145 -9.03 -8.29 -29.33
C THR A 145 -9.59 -9.71 -29.30
N ALA A 146 -9.01 -10.61 -28.48
CA ALA A 146 -9.46 -12.00 -28.37
C ALA A 146 -10.83 -12.17 -27.69
N ARG A 147 -11.48 -11.08 -27.25
CA ARG A 147 -12.83 -11.03 -26.63
C ARG A 147 -13.07 -12.07 -25.50
N ARG A 148 -12.01 -12.57 -24.88
CA ARG A 148 -12.16 -13.50 -23.75
C ARG A 148 -12.72 -12.78 -22.51
N SER A 149 -13.67 -13.42 -21.83
CA SER A 149 -14.26 -12.88 -20.60
C SER A 149 -13.24 -12.83 -19.45
N ASN A 150 -13.46 -11.93 -18.50
CA ASN A 150 -12.61 -11.83 -17.31
C ASN A 150 -12.62 -13.14 -16.51
N GLN A 151 -13.77 -13.79 -16.40
CA GLN A 151 -13.92 -15.08 -15.73
C GLN A 151 -13.07 -16.17 -16.39
N SER A 152 -13.02 -16.23 -17.73
CA SER A 152 -12.19 -17.20 -18.44
C SER A 152 -10.70 -16.98 -18.22
N ILE A 153 -10.28 -15.73 -18.01
CA ILE A 153 -8.90 -15.39 -17.67
C ILE A 153 -8.57 -15.83 -16.25
N LEU A 154 -9.45 -15.58 -15.29
CA LEU A 154 -9.26 -15.97 -13.88
C LEU A 154 -9.18 -17.49 -13.74
N LYS A 155 -10.09 -18.24 -14.37
CA LYS A 155 -10.05 -19.71 -14.40
C LYS A 155 -8.77 -20.27 -15.00
N ALA A 156 -8.20 -19.61 -16.00
CA ALA A 156 -6.94 -20.06 -16.60
C ALA A 156 -5.71 -19.90 -15.68
N ILE A 157 -5.85 -19.10 -14.60
CA ILE A 157 -4.74 -18.81 -13.68
C ILE A 157 -4.87 -19.61 -12.38
N SER A 158 -6.06 -19.84 -11.93
CA SER A 158 -6.41 -20.67 -10.77
C SER A 158 -7.41 -21.71 -11.25
N PRO A 159 -6.94 -22.78 -11.91
CA PRO A 159 -7.80 -23.93 -12.12
C PRO A 159 -8.14 -24.52 -10.74
N ASP A 160 -9.43 -24.76 -10.49
CA ASP A 160 -9.93 -25.44 -9.31
C ASP A 160 -9.29 -26.83 -9.15
#